data_0b2e610b3e98c109e0a3bc4161247a78
#
_entry.id   0b2e610b3e98c109e0a3bc4161247a78
#
_cell.length_a   1.000
_cell.length_b   1.000
_cell.length_c   1.000
_cell.angle_alpha   90.00
_cell.angle_beta   90.00
_cell.angle_gamma   90.00
#
_symmetry.space_group_name_H-M   'P 1'
#
loop_
_entity.id
_entity.type
_entity.pdbx_description
1 polymer ?
#
loop_
_entity_poly.entity_id
_entity_poly.type
_entity_poly.pdbx_seq_one_letter_code
_entity_poly.pdbx_strand_id
1 'polypeptide(L)'
;GVFILLVHLLVEMVRIWRLKRWGTCTTDADGICIVRNNEVVSPFSFYRMIFINRKLEGEVLRVVLLHEKAHIRNHHYRDTLFIEGLSILCWFNPFVWLVKRELRALHEFQVDRCLLSGEIELFEYQSILFEELMGYSPKVANGFHNSLIKKRFIMMKHQYKERLAGVRKIALLPLCIGVLALFSFTESPVLVEPVLPMVSVT
;
A
#
# COMPACT_ATOMS: atom_id res chain seq x y z
N GLY A 1 -9.58 -16.83 12.22
CA GLY A 1 -8.42 -16.32 11.50
C GLY A 1 -8.64 -16.27 10.00
N VAL A 2 -8.06 -17.22 9.24
CA VAL A 2 -8.03 -17.21 7.75
C VAL A 2 -9.41 -17.03 7.13
N PHE A 3 -10.41 -17.79 7.58
CA PHE A 3 -11.78 -17.74 7.04
C PHE A 3 -12.41 -16.34 7.13
N ILE A 4 -12.24 -15.66 8.25
CA ILE A 4 -12.78 -14.30 8.45
C ILE A 4 -12.12 -13.31 7.48
N LEU A 5 -10.80 -13.40 7.28
CA LEU A 5 -10.07 -12.53 6.36
C LEU A 5 -10.43 -12.80 4.90
N LEU A 6 -10.64 -14.06 4.52
CA LEU A 6 -11.14 -14.42 3.18
C LEU A 6 -12.54 -13.85 2.94
N VAL A 7 -13.45 -14.01 3.90
CA VAL A 7 -14.81 -13.45 3.81
C VAL A 7 -14.73 -11.92 3.69
N HIS A 8 -13.89 -11.26 4.48
CA HIS A 8 -13.71 -9.81 4.38
C HIS A 8 -13.23 -9.39 2.99
N LEU A 9 -12.23 -10.07 2.43
CA LEU A 9 -11.72 -9.79 1.09
C LEU A 9 -12.80 -9.99 0.03
N LEU A 10 -13.59 -11.07 0.11
CA LEU A 10 -14.71 -11.34 -0.80
C LEU A 10 -15.78 -10.24 -0.71
N VAL A 11 -16.13 -9.81 0.49
CA VAL A 11 -17.11 -8.72 0.71
C VAL A 11 -16.62 -7.43 0.06
N GLU A 12 -15.34 -7.05 0.20
CA GLU A 12 -14.79 -5.86 -0.45
C GLU A 12 -14.79 -6.01 -1.99
N MET A 13 -14.48 -7.17 -2.53
CA MET A 13 -14.56 -7.41 -3.99
C MET A 13 -16.00 -7.29 -4.50
N VAL A 14 -16.98 -7.85 -3.80
CA VAL A 14 -18.41 -7.73 -4.14
C VAL A 14 -18.85 -6.26 -4.03
N ARG A 15 -18.39 -5.53 -3.02
CA ARG A 15 -18.67 -4.09 -2.88
C ARG A 15 -18.15 -3.29 -4.07
N ILE A 16 -16.91 -3.50 -4.49
CA ILE A 16 -16.32 -2.84 -5.67
C ILE A 16 -17.14 -3.17 -6.93
N TRP A 17 -17.47 -4.45 -7.12
CA TRP A 17 -18.29 -4.87 -8.25
C TRP A 17 -19.69 -4.22 -8.24
N ARG A 18 -20.34 -4.13 -7.07
CA ARG A 18 -21.64 -3.47 -6.89
C ARG A 18 -21.55 -1.98 -7.19
N LEU A 19 -20.54 -1.27 -6.66
CA LEU A 19 -20.33 0.15 -6.93
C LEU A 19 -20.15 0.43 -8.42
N LYS A 20 -19.41 -0.43 -9.13
CA LYS A 20 -19.25 -0.34 -10.60
C LYS A 20 -20.58 -0.57 -11.32
N ARG A 21 -21.34 -1.59 -10.91
CA ARG A 21 -22.60 -1.94 -11.59
C ARG A 21 -23.68 -0.87 -11.48
N TRP A 22 -23.74 -0.19 -10.34
CA TRP A 22 -24.77 0.80 -10.04
C TRP A 22 -24.28 2.25 -10.23
N GLY A 23 -23.02 2.43 -10.56
CA GLY A 23 -22.42 3.72 -10.87
C GLY A 23 -22.50 4.06 -12.35
N THR A 24 -22.34 5.34 -12.66
CA THR A 24 -22.11 5.82 -14.04
C THR A 24 -20.61 5.81 -14.32
N CYS A 25 -20.17 5.05 -15.34
CA CYS A 25 -18.78 5.00 -15.76
C CYS A 25 -18.57 5.94 -16.95
N THR A 26 -17.58 6.83 -16.83
CA THR A 26 -17.03 7.64 -17.93
C THR A 26 -15.56 7.27 -18.10
N THR A 27 -15.15 7.02 -19.35
CA THR A 27 -13.75 6.68 -19.63
C THR A 27 -12.99 7.95 -19.99
N ASP A 28 -11.86 8.16 -19.33
CA ASP A 28 -10.93 9.26 -19.61
C ASP A 28 -10.01 8.93 -20.80
N ALA A 29 -9.26 9.94 -21.28
CA ALA A 29 -8.29 9.80 -22.38
C ALA A 29 -7.23 8.70 -22.13
N ASP A 30 -6.87 8.46 -20.85
CA ASP A 30 -5.92 7.42 -20.43
C ASP A 30 -6.54 6.01 -20.37
N GLY A 31 -7.81 5.85 -20.77
CA GLY A 31 -8.55 4.59 -20.70
C GLY A 31 -8.88 4.17 -19.26
N ILE A 32 -8.93 5.11 -18.32
CA ILE A 32 -9.32 4.89 -16.92
C ILE A 32 -10.83 5.12 -16.79
N CYS A 33 -11.55 4.16 -16.21
CA CYS A 33 -12.98 4.28 -15.96
C CYS A 33 -13.22 5.04 -14.65
N ILE A 34 -13.83 6.22 -14.73
CA ILE A 34 -14.26 7.02 -13.58
C ILE A 34 -15.68 6.62 -13.25
N VAL A 35 -15.90 5.97 -12.13
CA VAL A 35 -17.21 5.50 -11.64
C VAL A 35 -17.73 6.50 -10.63
N ARG A 36 -18.85 7.16 -10.98
CA ARG A 36 -19.56 8.09 -10.08
C ARG A 36 -20.71 7.39 -9.40
N ASN A 37 -20.69 7.32 -8.06
CA ASN A 37 -21.74 6.69 -7.27
C ASN A 37 -21.92 7.42 -5.95
N ASN A 38 -23.17 7.63 -5.50
CA ASN A 38 -23.49 8.32 -4.24
C ASN A 38 -23.11 7.52 -2.98
N GLU A 39 -22.94 6.19 -3.11
CA GLU A 39 -22.53 5.32 -2.00
C GLU A 39 -21.02 5.41 -1.71
N VAL A 40 -20.24 6.04 -2.58
CA VAL A 40 -18.80 6.25 -2.35
C VAL A 40 -18.63 7.36 -1.31
N VAL A 41 -18.16 6.99 -0.13
CA VAL A 41 -17.93 7.92 0.99
C VAL A 41 -16.60 8.65 0.82
N SER A 42 -15.54 7.94 0.42
CA SER A 42 -14.22 8.51 0.14
C SER A 42 -13.75 7.98 -1.22
N PRO A 43 -13.13 8.82 -2.04
CA PRO A 43 -12.53 8.39 -3.30
C PRO A 43 -11.54 7.26 -3.10
N PHE A 44 -11.44 6.37 -4.08
CA PHE A 44 -10.42 5.34 -4.12
C PHE A 44 -10.24 4.81 -5.54
N SER A 45 -9.09 4.22 -5.80
CA SER A 45 -8.78 3.58 -7.08
C SER A 45 -8.54 2.07 -6.93
N PHE A 46 -8.97 1.31 -7.94
CA PHE A 46 -8.70 -0.11 -8.05
C PHE A 46 -8.48 -0.51 -9.51
N TYR A 47 -7.35 -1.13 -9.80
CA TYR A 47 -6.92 -1.49 -11.16
C TYR A 47 -6.92 -0.27 -12.09
N ARG A 48 -7.81 -0.18 -13.06
CA ARG A 48 -7.99 0.96 -13.99
C ARG A 48 -9.30 1.70 -13.75
N MET A 49 -9.79 1.69 -12.54
CA MET A 49 -11.05 2.34 -12.16
C MET A 49 -10.81 3.28 -10.99
N ILE A 50 -11.45 4.44 -11.04
CA ILE A 50 -11.50 5.43 -9.95
C ILE A 50 -12.95 5.54 -9.52
N PHE A 51 -13.21 5.41 -8.23
CA PHE A 51 -14.54 5.52 -7.63
C PHE A 51 -14.63 6.83 -6.88
N ILE A 52 -15.62 7.65 -7.23
CA ILE A 52 -15.85 8.97 -6.62
C ILE A 52 -17.31 9.20 -6.31
N ASN A 53 -17.58 10.10 -5.34
CA ASN A 53 -18.93 10.55 -5.07
C ASN A 53 -19.42 11.44 -6.23
N ARG A 54 -20.71 11.35 -6.55
CA ARG A 54 -21.33 12.21 -7.60
C ARG A 54 -21.29 13.70 -7.26
N LYS A 55 -21.24 14.05 -5.98
CA LYS A 55 -21.23 15.43 -5.48
C LYS A 55 -19.87 16.11 -5.63
N LEU A 56 -18.81 15.36 -5.96
CA LEU A 56 -17.47 15.90 -6.07
C LEU A 56 -17.33 16.66 -7.39
N GLU A 57 -17.02 17.96 -7.32
CA GLU A 57 -16.95 18.87 -8.46
C GLU A 57 -15.79 19.87 -8.32
N GLY A 58 -15.53 20.63 -9.39
CA GLY A 58 -14.57 21.73 -9.39
C GLY A 58 -13.11 21.30 -9.17
N GLU A 59 -12.36 22.13 -8.48
CA GLU A 59 -10.92 21.94 -8.24
C GLU A 59 -10.64 20.74 -7.33
N VAL A 60 -11.50 20.48 -6.35
CA VAL A 60 -11.42 19.30 -5.48
C VAL A 60 -11.46 18.01 -6.31
N LEU A 61 -12.40 17.93 -7.26
CA LEU A 61 -12.49 16.78 -8.17
C LEU A 61 -11.21 16.61 -8.99
N ARG A 62 -10.67 17.71 -9.53
CA ARG A 62 -9.43 17.68 -10.32
C ARG A 62 -8.26 17.09 -9.52
N VAL A 63 -8.03 17.59 -8.31
CA VAL A 63 -6.93 17.15 -7.45
C VAL A 63 -7.12 15.70 -7.01
N VAL A 64 -8.35 15.31 -6.64
CA VAL A 64 -8.68 13.93 -6.27
C VAL A 64 -8.43 12.97 -7.45
N LEU A 65 -8.84 13.34 -8.67
CA LEU A 65 -8.58 12.50 -9.85
C LEU A 65 -7.09 12.35 -10.13
N LEU A 66 -6.28 13.42 -9.96
CA LEU A 66 -4.83 13.34 -10.10
C LEU A 66 -4.22 12.42 -9.06
N HIS A 67 -4.70 12.47 -7.82
CA HIS A 67 -4.28 11.60 -6.72
C HIS A 67 -4.55 10.12 -7.05
N GLU A 68 -5.79 9.80 -7.41
CA GLU A 68 -6.18 8.43 -7.73
C GLU A 68 -5.51 7.89 -9.00
N LYS A 69 -5.29 8.74 -10.01
CA LYS A 69 -4.50 8.39 -11.19
C LYS A 69 -3.04 8.04 -10.84
N ALA A 70 -2.45 8.74 -9.87
CA ALA A 70 -1.10 8.43 -9.41
C ALA A 70 -1.04 7.04 -8.74
N HIS A 71 -2.05 6.65 -7.95
CA HIS A 71 -2.17 5.28 -7.42
C HIS A 71 -2.24 4.23 -8.54
N ILE A 72 -3.05 4.48 -9.58
CA ILE A 72 -3.16 3.56 -10.73
C ILE A 72 -1.84 3.46 -11.48
N ARG A 73 -1.17 4.58 -11.77
CA ARG A 73 0.10 4.63 -12.49
C ARG A 73 1.22 3.89 -11.76
N ASN A 74 1.26 3.99 -10.44
CA ASN A 74 2.22 3.30 -9.58
C ASN A 74 1.82 1.84 -9.28
N HIS A 75 0.68 1.36 -9.79
CA HIS A 75 0.17 0.00 -9.58
C HIS A 75 -0.01 -0.39 -8.10
N HIS A 76 -0.31 0.55 -7.22
CA HIS A 76 -0.46 0.31 -5.77
C HIS A 76 -1.48 -0.77 -5.42
N TYR A 77 -2.48 -1.01 -6.28
CA TYR A 77 -3.44 -2.10 -6.12
C TYR A 77 -2.78 -3.49 -6.08
N ARG A 78 -1.64 -3.67 -6.79
CA ARG A 78 -0.91 -4.95 -6.83
C ARG A 78 -0.26 -5.23 -5.48
N ASP A 79 0.40 -4.22 -4.93
CA ASP A 79 1.05 -4.31 -3.62
C ASP A 79 0.01 -4.53 -2.51
N THR A 80 -1.15 -3.84 -2.62
CA THR A 80 -2.27 -4.00 -1.70
C THR A 80 -2.83 -5.43 -1.75
N LEU A 81 -3.08 -5.99 -2.94
CA LEU A 81 -3.55 -7.37 -3.08
C LEU A 81 -2.52 -8.38 -2.57
N PHE A 82 -1.24 -8.14 -2.84
CA PHE A 82 -0.17 -9.00 -2.35
C PHE A 82 -0.11 -9.04 -0.82
N ILE A 83 -0.12 -7.86 -0.16
CA ILE A 83 -0.07 -7.80 1.30
C ILE A 83 -1.37 -8.31 1.95
N GLU A 84 -2.53 -8.18 1.30
CA GLU A 84 -3.78 -8.81 1.75
C GLU A 84 -3.66 -10.34 1.73
N GLY A 85 -3.17 -10.91 0.63
CA GLY A 85 -2.92 -12.35 0.52
C GLY A 85 -1.93 -12.85 1.58
N LEU A 86 -0.82 -12.12 1.78
CA LEU A 86 0.15 -12.42 2.82
C LEU A 86 -0.46 -12.34 4.23
N SER A 87 -1.33 -11.36 4.48
CA SER A 87 -2.04 -11.19 5.76
C SER A 87 -3.00 -12.36 6.04
N ILE A 88 -3.59 -12.95 5.00
CA ILE A 88 -4.43 -14.14 5.13
C ILE A 88 -3.60 -15.37 5.49
N LEU A 89 -2.45 -15.58 4.84
CA LEU A 89 -1.56 -16.70 5.10
C LEU A 89 -0.89 -16.60 6.48
N CYS A 90 -0.42 -15.41 6.82
CA CYS A 90 0.34 -15.11 8.04
C CYS A 90 -0.49 -14.30 9.06
N TRP A 91 -1.79 -14.55 9.17
CA TRP A 91 -2.72 -13.79 10.01
C TRP A 91 -2.32 -13.70 11.48
N PHE A 92 -1.62 -14.70 11.98
CA PHE A 92 -1.12 -14.81 13.36
C PHE A 92 0.15 -13.98 13.60
N ASN A 93 0.82 -13.52 12.54
CA ASN A 93 2.08 -12.78 12.66
C ASN A 93 1.82 -11.27 12.75
N PRO A 94 2.11 -10.59 13.88
CA PRO A 94 1.86 -9.17 14.05
C PRO A 94 2.70 -8.29 13.11
N PHE A 95 3.86 -8.76 12.67
CA PHE A 95 4.71 -8.01 11.75
C PHE A 95 4.06 -7.77 10.38
N VAL A 96 3.26 -8.72 9.89
CA VAL A 96 2.54 -8.55 8.62
C VAL A 96 1.56 -7.37 8.69
N TRP A 97 0.90 -7.20 9.83
CA TRP A 97 -0.01 -6.07 10.07
C TRP A 97 0.71 -4.73 10.15
N LEU A 98 1.92 -4.72 10.74
CA LEU A 98 2.78 -3.53 10.75
C LEU A 98 3.23 -3.17 9.34
N VAL A 99 3.72 -4.15 8.57
CA VAL A 99 4.14 -3.96 7.16
C VAL A 99 2.97 -3.44 6.33
N LYS A 100 1.78 -4.02 6.47
CA LYS A 100 0.56 -3.58 5.77
C LYS A 100 0.23 -2.12 6.06
N ARG A 101 0.38 -1.69 7.32
CA ARG A 101 0.15 -0.30 7.72
C ARG A 101 1.18 0.67 7.12
N GLU A 102 2.47 0.32 7.21
CA GLU A 102 3.54 1.16 6.69
C GLU A 102 3.56 1.19 5.15
N LEU A 103 3.18 0.10 4.48
CA LEU A 103 3.02 0.05 3.03
C LEU A 103 1.95 1.05 2.55
N ARG A 104 0.79 1.11 3.21
CA ARG A 104 -0.23 2.12 2.90
C ARG A 104 0.31 3.54 3.07
N ALA A 105 1.03 3.80 4.16
CA ALA A 105 1.65 5.11 4.37
C ALA A 105 2.66 5.45 3.26
N LEU A 106 3.45 4.48 2.81
CA LEU A 106 4.41 4.66 1.73
C LEU A 106 3.72 4.99 0.40
N HIS A 107 2.61 4.33 0.07
CA HIS A 107 1.81 4.62 -1.11
C HIS A 107 1.33 6.08 -1.12
N GLU A 108 0.78 6.54 0.02
CA GLU A 108 0.35 7.93 0.15
C GLU A 108 1.52 8.93 -0.04
N PHE A 109 2.68 8.65 0.57
CA PHE A 109 3.86 9.51 0.41
C PHE A 109 4.37 9.56 -1.02
N GLN A 110 4.30 8.45 -1.77
CA GLN A 110 4.68 8.41 -3.17
C GLN A 110 3.73 9.25 -4.04
N VAL A 111 2.44 9.15 -3.79
CA VAL A 111 1.42 9.93 -4.50
C VAL A 111 1.56 11.41 -4.17
N ASP A 112 1.63 11.78 -2.88
CA ASP A 112 1.82 13.15 -2.44
C ASP A 112 3.05 13.79 -3.11
N ARG A 113 4.16 13.06 -3.14
CA ARG A 113 5.39 13.51 -3.80
C ARG A 113 5.19 13.70 -5.31
N CYS A 114 4.47 12.79 -5.95
CA CYS A 114 4.19 12.87 -7.39
C CYS A 114 3.39 14.13 -7.72
N LEU A 115 2.36 14.46 -6.94
CA LEU A 115 1.53 15.64 -7.14
C LEU A 115 2.29 16.94 -6.88
N LEU A 116 3.07 16.99 -5.80
CA LEU A 116 3.86 18.16 -5.42
C LEU A 116 5.08 18.40 -6.33
N SER A 117 5.53 17.39 -7.09
CA SER A 117 6.54 17.58 -8.13
C SER A 117 5.97 18.13 -9.44
N GLY A 118 4.65 18.23 -9.56
CA GLY A 118 3.91 18.83 -10.67
C GLY A 118 3.58 20.30 -10.43
N GLU A 119 2.41 20.71 -10.94
CA GLU A 119 1.97 22.12 -10.93
C GLU A 119 1.15 22.51 -9.68
N ILE A 120 0.96 21.60 -8.72
CA ILE A 120 0.10 21.87 -7.55
C ILE A 120 0.94 22.43 -6.41
N GLU A 121 0.52 23.59 -5.89
CA GLU A 121 1.16 24.18 -4.72
C GLU A 121 0.86 23.38 -3.45
N LEU A 122 1.85 23.31 -2.55
CA LEU A 122 1.76 22.56 -1.29
C LEU A 122 0.54 22.96 -0.45
N PHE A 123 0.29 24.26 -0.32
CA PHE A 123 -0.79 24.76 0.53
C PHE A 123 -2.18 24.42 -0.07
N GLU A 124 -2.33 24.58 -1.37
CA GLU A 124 -3.54 24.23 -2.10
C GLU A 124 -3.86 22.73 -1.94
N TYR A 125 -2.87 21.88 -2.18
CA TYR A 125 -3.03 20.42 -2.03
C TYR A 125 -3.41 20.02 -0.60
N GLN A 126 -2.74 20.59 0.40
CA GLN A 126 -3.05 20.31 1.81
C GLN A 126 -4.45 20.76 2.20
N SER A 127 -4.90 21.93 1.69
CA SER A 127 -6.25 22.46 1.95
C SER A 127 -7.32 21.53 1.38
N ILE A 128 -7.15 21.09 0.12
CA ILE A 128 -8.09 20.18 -0.55
C ILE A 128 -8.13 18.83 0.16
N LEU A 129 -6.97 18.28 0.51
CA LEU A 129 -6.88 17.02 1.24
C LEU A 129 -7.58 17.12 2.61
N PHE A 130 -7.44 18.25 3.29
CA PHE A 130 -8.10 18.50 4.56
C PHE A 130 -9.62 18.64 4.40
N GLU A 131 -10.08 19.37 3.38
CA GLU A 131 -11.50 19.53 3.06
C GLU A 131 -12.17 18.21 2.72
N GLU A 132 -11.52 17.38 1.91
CA GLU A 132 -11.98 16.03 1.59
C GLU A 132 -12.17 15.18 2.85
N LEU A 133 -11.18 15.18 3.73
CA LEU A 133 -11.23 14.40 4.97
C LEU A 133 -12.29 14.89 5.95
N MET A 134 -12.50 16.21 6.05
CA MET A 134 -13.50 16.82 6.93
C MET A 134 -14.92 16.78 6.34
N GLY A 135 -15.03 16.90 5.02
CA GLY A 135 -16.32 16.92 4.33
C GLY A 135 -17.08 15.60 4.34
N TYR A 136 -16.36 14.47 4.43
CA TYR A 136 -16.97 13.13 4.36
C TYR A 136 -17.22 12.44 5.70
N SER A 137 -16.62 12.88 6.80
CA SER A 137 -16.85 12.22 8.09
C SER A 137 -16.64 13.14 9.30
N PRO A 138 -17.73 13.58 9.95
CA PRO A 138 -17.64 14.30 11.23
C PRO A 138 -16.96 13.50 12.34
N LYS A 139 -16.88 12.16 12.21
CA LYS A 139 -16.18 11.26 13.15
C LYS A 139 -14.66 11.35 13.02
N VAL A 140 -14.14 11.84 11.90
CA VAL A 140 -12.70 12.05 11.70
C VAL A 140 -12.22 13.31 12.42
N ALA A 141 -13.10 14.29 12.67
CA ALA A 141 -12.76 15.47 13.46
C ALA A 141 -12.32 15.13 14.91
N ASN A 142 -12.87 14.06 15.49
CA ASN A 142 -12.40 13.53 16.78
C ASN A 142 -11.15 12.64 16.67
N GLY A 143 -10.72 12.34 15.47
CA GLY A 143 -9.61 11.42 15.14
C GLY A 143 -8.39 12.12 14.55
N PHE A 144 -8.01 13.32 15.00
CA PHE A 144 -6.65 13.87 14.77
C PHE A 144 -5.55 12.94 15.33
N HIS A 145 -5.95 11.82 15.90
CA HIS A 145 -5.14 10.64 16.16
C HIS A 145 -4.83 9.81 14.90
N ASN A 146 -5.35 10.20 13.73
CA ASN A 146 -4.99 9.50 12.50
C ASN A 146 -3.55 9.86 12.14
N SER A 147 -2.63 9.08 12.70
CA SER A 147 -1.18 9.26 12.59
C SER A 147 -0.71 9.35 11.13
N LEU A 148 -1.50 8.84 10.18
CA LEU A 148 -1.19 8.86 8.76
C LEU A 148 -1.28 10.26 8.15
N ILE A 149 -2.36 11.02 8.40
CA ILE A 149 -2.52 12.38 7.87
C ILE A 149 -1.43 13.30 8.39
N LYS A 150 -1.15 13.22 9.70
CA LYS A 150 -0.06 13.95 10.31
C LYS A 150 1.29 13.57 9.69
N LYS A 151 1.54 12.29 9.47
CA LYS A 151 2.74 11.79 8.78
C LYS A 151 2.83 12.36 7.36
N ARG A 152 1.72 12.36 6.57
CA ARG A 152 1.68 12.93 5.22
C ARG A 152 2.05 14.41 5.24
N PHE A 153 1.42 15.23 6.09
CA PHE A 153 1.71 16.69 6.19
C PHE A 153 3.17 16.96 6.59
N ILE A 154 3.71 16.21 7.53
CA ILE A 154 5.13 16.32 7.92
C ILE A 154 6.04 15.94 6.74
N MET A 155 5.73 14.86 6.03
CA MET A 155 6.54 14.41 4.88
C MET A 155 6.47 15.38 3.70
N MET A 156 5.31 15.99 3.42
CA MET A 156 5.16 17.02 2.40
C MET A 156 6.03 18.25 2.71
N LYS A 157 6.09 18.66 3.99
CA LYS A 157 6.88 19.81 4.42
C LYS A 157 8.39 19.54 4.39
N HIS A 158 8.81 18.30 4.69
CA HIS A 158 10.19 17.88 4.55
C HIS A 158 10.40 17.32 3.14
N GLN A 159 10.94 18.14 2.24
CA GLN A 159 11.51 17.62 0.99
C GLN A 159 12.63 16.65 1.36
N TYR A 160 12.31 15.36 1.32
CA TYR A 160 13.25 14.30 1.64
C TYR A 160 14.38 14.34 0.61
N LYS A 161 15.58 14.81 1.04
CA LYS A 161 16.77 14.81 0.19
C LYS A 161 17.04 13.38 -0.25
N GLU A 162 16.96 13.11 -1.53
CA GLU A 162 17.10 11.77 -2.15
C GLU A 162 18.42 11.04 -1.79
N ARG A 163 19.44 11.78 -1.35
CA ARG A 163 20.73 11.24 -0.90
C ARG A 163 20.62 10.18 0.21
N LEU A 164 19.63 10.26 1.09
CA LEU A 164 19.48 9.30 2.20
C LEU A 164 18.79 7.99 1.79
N ALA A 165 18.03 7.96 0.71
CA ALA A 165 17.37 6.74 0.24
C ALA A 165 18.38 5.72 -0.32
N GLY A 166 19.45 6.18 -0.95
CA GLY A 166 20.57 5.33 -1.42
C GLY A 166 21.32 4.66 -0.28
N VAL A 167 21.65 5.41 0.75
CA VAL A 167 22.37 4.92 1.95
C VAL A 167 21.56 3.87 2.71
N ARG A 168 20.24 4.03 2.81
CA ARG A 168 19.36 3.02 3.45
C ARG A 168 19.33 1.67 2.71
N LYS A 169 19.37 1.69 1.38
CA LYS A 169 19.44 0.44 0.57
C LYS A 169 20.77 -0.28 0.80
N ILE A 170 21.87 0.46 0.91
CA ILE A 170 23.20 -0.09 1.17
C ILE A 170 23.27 -0.66 2.59
N ALA A 171 22.63 -0.03 3.58
CA ALA A 171 22.59 -0.51 4.95
C ALA A 171 21.82 -1.84 5.15
N LEU A 172 20.89 -2.18 4.23
CA LEU A 172 20.19 -3.47 4.25
C LEU A 172 21.05 -4.64 3.75
N LEU A 173 22.06 -4.35 2.92
CA LEU A 173 22.91 -5.37 2.30
C LEU A 173 23.69 -6.21 3.34
N PRO A 174 24.38 -5.62 4.33
CA PRO A 174 25.07 -6.40 5.37
C PRO A 174 24.10 -7.20 6.25
N LEU A 175 22.88 -6.69 6.47
CA LEU A 175 21.86 -7.44 7.21
C LEU A 175 21.43 -8.70 6.45
N CYS A 176 21.19 -8.60 5.15
CA CYS A 176 20.84 -9.75 4.32
C CYS A 176 22.00 -10.77 4.26
N ILE A 177 23.24 -10.30 4.12
CA ILE A 177 24.43 -11.15 4.11
C ILE A 177 24.58 -11.86 5.47
N GLY A 178 24.37 -11.15 6.58
CA GLY A 178 24.44 -11.72 7.93
C GLY A 178 23.39 -12.81 8.16
N VAL A 179 22.17 -12.59 7.70
CA VAL A 179 21.10 -13.61 7.78
C VAL A 179 21.44 -14.82 6.93
N LEU A 180 21.90 -14.64 5.69
CA LEU A 180 22.31 -15.75 4.83
C LEU A 180 23.49 -16.54 5.43
N ALA A 181 24.47 -15.86 6.01
CA ALA A 181 25.60 -16.50 6.69
C ALA A 181 25.14 -17.36 7.88
N LEU A 182 24.19 -16.87 8.70
CA LEU A 182 23.65 -17.63 9.82
C LEU A 182 22.98 -18.94 9.35
N PHE A 183 22.28 -18.93 8.22
CA PHE A 183 21.66 -20.13 7.66
C PHE A 183 22.68 -21.09 7.00
N SER A 184 23.79 -20.58 6.46
CA SER A 184 24.82 -21.38 5.82
C SER A 184 25.67 -22.19 6.85
N PHE A 185 25.72 -21.75 8.10
CA PHE A 185 26.47 -22.46 9.15
C PHE A 185 25.67 -23.58 9.83
N THR A 186 24.45 -23.85 9.46
CA THR A 186 23.58 -24.87 10.07
C THR A 186 23.71 -26.27 9.44
N GLU A 187 24.54 -26.44 8.41
CA GLU A 187 24.85 -27.78 7.89
C GLU A 187 25.84 -28.47 8.83
N SER A 188 25.36 -29.39 9.66
CA SER A 188 26.17 -30.29 10.44
C SER A 188 26.99 -31.18 9.49
N PRO A 189 28.32 -31.32 9.68
CA PRO A 189 29.07 -32.29 8.89
C PRO A 189 28.52 -33.68 9.18
N VAL A 190 28.03 -34.35 8.15
CA VAL A 190 27.68 -35.77 8.20
C VAL A 190 29.00 -36.52 8.46
N LEU A 191 29.21 -36.96 9.68
CA LEU A 191 30.32 -37.86 10.03
C LEU A 191 30.06 -39.18 9.25
N VAL A 192 30.72 -39.33 8.12
CA VAL A 192 30.82 -40.61 7.44
C VAL A 192 31.71 -41.49 8.32
N GLU A 193 31.11 -42.41 9.07
CA GLU A 193 31.86 -43.47 9.76
C GLU A 193 32.67 -44.26 8.73
N PRO A 194 34.00 -44.47 8.97
CA PRO A 194 34.78 -45.30 8.08
C PRO A 194 34.32 -46.75 8.22
N VAL A 195 33.83 -47.31 7.12
CA VAL A 195 33.51 -48.72 7.01
C VAL A 195 34.80 -49.51 7.19
N LEU A 196 34.98 -50.18 8.36
CA LEU A 196 36.09 -51.09 8.61
C LEU A 196 36.02 -52.25 7.61
N PRO A 197 37.12 -52.60 6.92
CA PRO A 197 37.14 -53.75 6.03
C PRO A 197 36.99 -55.05 6.84
N MET A 198 36.01 -55.86 6.46
CA MET A 198 35.85 -57.22 7.01
C MET A 198 37.07 -58.06 6.68
N VAL A 199 37.83 -58.40 7.72
CA VAL A 199 38.94 -59.36 7.62
C VAL A 199 38.33 -60.76 7.42
N SER A 200 38.54 -61.32 6.25
CA SER A 200 38.23 -62.73 5.97
C SER A 200 39.29 -63.64 6.68
N VAL A 201 38.84 -64.37 7.68
CA VAL A 201 39.66 -65.45 8.29
C VAL A 201 39.38 -66.71 7.49
N THR A 202 40.36 -67.24 6.78
CA THR A 202 40.46 -68.60 6.24
C THR A 202 40.84 -69.54 7.32
#